data_deb089a573ad77e6720bcbb017f2edd1
#
_entry.id   deb089a573ad77e6720bcbb017f2edd1
#
_cell.length_a   1.000
_cell.length_b   1.000
_cell.length_c   1.000
_cell.angle_alpha   90.00
_cell.angle_beta   90.00
_cell.angle_gamma   90.00
#
_symmetry.space_group_name_H-M   'P 1'
#
loop_
_entity.id
_entity.type
_entity.pdbx_description
1 polymer ?
#
loop_
_entity_poly.entity_id
_entity_poly.type
_entity_poly.pdbx_seq_one_letter_code
_entity_poly.pdbx_strand_id
1 'polypeptide(L)'
;MSATEPIDTRTFPLEHEPIEDWQRIVADAENAPATGAAAQDGEAAGGASDSAPGEATAATTAFAELGSIAGVDYGLWEMSVGAMRDIEGEEVFLVIAGTGRIDFDDPEQSSIELAPGSLVRLTDGMKTRWYIDDAPLRKLFISPTEE
;
A
#
# COMPACT_ATOMS: atom_id res chain seq x y z
N MET A 1 29.78 -2.89 -25.87
CA MET A 1 28.66 -3.20 -25.16
C MET A 1 28.84 -2.91 -23.71
N SER A 2 27.83 -2.42 -23.10
CA SER A 2 27.96 -2.06 -21.73
C SER A 2 27.83 -3.24 -20.85
N ALA A 3 28.50 -3.22 -19.78
CA ALA A 3 28.36 -4.25 -18.79
C ALA A 3 27.01 -4.10 -18.15
N THR A 4 26.46 -5.20 -17.70
CA THR A 4 25.24 -5.18 -16.93
C THR A 4 25.57 -4.65 -15.54
N GLU A 5 24.81 -3.67 -15.12
CA GLU A 5 25.04 -3.13 -13.80
C GLU A 5 23.88 -3.42 -12.91
N PRO A 6 24.13 -3.85 -11.71
CA PRO A 6 23.03 -4.15 -10.82
C PRO A 6 22.39 -2.88 -10.29
N ILE A 7 21.12 -2.97 -9.94
CA ILE A 7 20.42 -1.91 -9.26
C ILE A 7 20.27 -2.32 -7.81
N ASP A 8 20.69 -1.45 -6.89
CA ASP A 8 20.47 -1.75 -5.49
C ASP A 8 19.03 -1.36 -5.18
N THR A 9 18.19 -2.35 -5.05
CA THR A 9 16.77 -2.10 -4.88
C THR A 9 16.46 -1.44 -3.54
N ARG A 10 17.36 -1.52 -2.58
CA ARG A 10 17.10 -0.93 -1.28
C ARG A 10 17.33 0.57 -1.26
N THR A 11 18.17 1.07 -2.15
CA THR A 11 18.51 2.48 -2.14
C THR A 11 18.11 3.24 -3.38
N PHE A 12 17.57 2.58 -4.38
CA PHE A 12 17.16 3.23 -5.61
C PHE A 12 16.18 4.38 -5.26
N PRO A 13 16.42 5.59 -5.73
CA PRO A 13 15.56 6.72 -5.32
C PRO A 13 14.19 6.67 -5.96
N LEU A 14 13.18 6.94 -5.15
CA LEU A 14 11.80 6.99 -5.62
C LEU A 14 11.18 8.29 -5.13
N GLU A 15 10.31 8.86 -5.96
CA GLU A 15 9.64 10.09 -5.61
C GLU A 15 8.22 9.81 -5.16
N HIS A 16 7.88 10.25 -3.97
CA HIS A 16 6.58 9.99 -3.39
C HIS A 16 5.54 10.97 -3.86
N GLU A 17 4.33 10.48 -4.00
CA GLU A 17 3.17 11.28 -4.35
C GLU A 17 2.04 10.91 -3.43
N PRO A 18 1.08 11.81 -3.22
CA PRO A 18 -0.07 11.46 -2.39
C PRO A 18 -0.90 10.40 -3.07
N ILE A 19 -1.58 9.61 -2.26
CA ILE A 19 -2.49 8.62 -2.83
C ILE A 19 -3.72 9.33 -3.34
N GLU A 20 -4.50 8.61 -4.15
CA GLU A 20 -5.72 9.17 -4.71
C GLU A 20 -6.80 9.26 -3.63
N ASP A 21 -7.76 10.14 -3.85
CA ASP A 21 -8.81 10.28 -2.87
C ASP A 21 -9.54 8.99 -2.59
N TRP A 22 -9.82 8.20 -3.62
CA TRP A 22 -10.56 6.97 -3.41
C TRP A 22 -9.76 5.94 -2.62
N GLN A 23 -8.45 6.11 -2.53
CA GLN A 23 -7.59 5.19 -1.79
C GLN A 23 -7.53 5.52 -0.31
N ARG A 24 -8.03 6.66 0.10
CA ARG A 24 -7.96 7.02 1.50
C ARG A 24 -8.93 6.18 2.29
N ILE A 25 -8.48 5.74 3.44
CA ILE A 25 -9.32 5.03 4.36
C ILE A 25 -9.82 6.04 5.37
N VAL A 26 -11.12 6.28 5.34
CA VAL A 26 -11.71 7.22 6.26
C VAL A 26 -12.32 6.41 7.36
N ALA A 27 -11.69 6.44 8.48
CA ALA A 27 -11.98 5.52 9.50
C ALA A 27 -13.42 5.41 9.80
N ASP A 28 -14.10 6.46 9.86
CA ASP A 28 -15.41 6.31 10.27
C ASP A 28 -16.38 6.15 9.22
N ALA A 29 -16.08 6.44 8.06
CA ALA A 29 -17.03 6.34 7.06
C ALA A 29 -17.54 4.97 6.91
N GLU A 30 -16.74 4.01 7.11
CA GLU A 30 -17.18 2.74 6.92
C GLU A 30 -17.65 2.09 8.08
N ASN A 31 -17.20 2.47 9.19
CA ASN A 31 -17.55 1.81 10.35
C ASN A 31 -18.47 2.58 11.11
N ALA A 32 -18.80 3.60 10.64
CA ALA A 32 -19.60 4.45 11.36
C ALA A 32 -20.79 3.79 11.75
N PRO A 33 -21.01 3.38 12.22
CA PRO A 33 -21.98 2.85 12.49
C PRO A 33 -22.40 3.05 13.57
N ALA A 34 -22.12 2.82 13.40
CA ALA A 34 -22.24 2.90 14.04
C ALA A 34 -22.01 3.45 14.82
N THR A 35 -21.82 3.61 14.86
CA THR A 35 -21.49 4.13 15.46
C THR A 35 -21.45 4.90 15.81
N GLY A 36 -21.62 4.95 15.80
CA GLY A 36 -21.40 5.66 16.13
C GLY A 36 -21.28 6.35 16.35
N ALA A 37 -21.52 6.34 16.39
CA ALA A 37 -21.16 6.99 16.62
C ALA A 37 -20.84 7.53 16.92
N ALA A 38 -20.97 7.46 16.98
CA ALA A 38 -20.49 7.98 17.32
C ALA A 38 -20.12 8.49 17.60
N ALA A 39 -20.23 8.51 17.60
CA ALA A 39 -19.74 9.02 17.91
C ALA A 39 -19.50 9.65 18.12
N GLN A 40 -19.70 9.79 18.15
CA GLN A 40 -19.36 10.37 18.47
C GLN A 40 -19.08 10.97 18.89
N ASP A 41 -19.42 10.91 18.86
CA ASP A 41 -19.03 11.45 19.30
C ASP A 41 -18.53 12.05 19.61
N GLY A 42 -18.57 12.11 19.63
CA GLY A 42 -17.90 12.61 19.91
C GLY A 42 -17.45 13.27 19.84
N GLU A 43 -17.39 13.37 19.57
CA GLU A 43 -16.79 13.91 19.59
C GLU A 43 -16.17 14.40 19.59
N ALA A 44 -16.36 14.50 19.63
CA ALA A 44 -15.60 14.94 19.60
C ALA A 44 -14.98 15.37 19.63
N ALA A 45 -15.00 15.51 19.71
CA ALA A 45 -14.27 15.91 19.63
C ALA A 45 -13.57 16.28 19.51
N GLY A 46 -13.58 16.40 19.45
CA GLY A 46 -12.78 16.70 19.25
C GLY A 46 -12.12 16.86 18.87
N GLY A 47 -12.07 16.95 18.69
CA GLY A 47 -11.31 17.02 18.27
C GLY A 47 -10.69 16.96 17.76
N ALA A 48 -10.60 17.02 17.64
CA ALA A 48 -9.95 16.92 17.13
C ALA A 48 -9.33 16.78 16.64
N SER A 49 -9.26 16.89 16.59
CA SER A 49 -8.68 16.72 16.05
C SER A 49 -8.12 16.47 15.66
N ASP A 50 -8.11 16.51 15.66
CA ASP A 50 -7.61 16.22 15.17
C ASP A 50 -7.25 15.70 14.59
N SER A 51 -7.20 15.68 14.25
CA SER A 51 -6.93 15.16 13.60
C SER A 51 -6.76 14.34 13.52
N ALA A 52 -6.77 14.55 13.26
CA ALA A 52 -6.42 13.68 13.09
C ALA A 52 -6.26 12.56 13.23
N PRO A 53 -6.32 12.32 13.87
CA PRO A 53 -6.08 11.00 13.98
C PRO A 53 -7.21 10.19 13.64
N GLY A 54 -8.23 10.62 13.75
CA GLY A 54 -9.26 9.82 13.41
C GLY A 54 -9.15 9.35 12.08
N GLU A 55 -8.66 10.07 11.23
CA GLU A 55 -8.46 9.51 10.03
C GLU A 55 -7.19 8.90 9.99
N ALA A 56 -7.08 7.80 9.39
CA ALA A 56 -5.83 7.17 9.22
C ALA A 56 -4.94 8.11 8.50
N THR A 57 -3.70 8.14 8.86
CA THR A 57 -2.73 8.96 8.20
C THR A 57 -2.71 8.63 6.74
N ALA A 58 -2.84 9.62 5.93
CA ALA A 58 -2.79 9.41 4.50
C ALA A 58 -1.39 9.04 4.10
N ALA A 59 -1.27 7.98 3.37
CA ALA A 59 0.03 7.50 2.93
C ALA A 59 0.46 8.20 1.67
N THR A 60 1.73 8.06 1.36
CA THR A 60 2.23 8.43 0.04
C THR A 60 2.86 7.19 -0.56
N THR A 61 2.90 7.15 -1.87
CA THR A 61 3.49 6.02 -2.59
C THR A 61 4.45 6.52 -3.64
N ALA A 62 5.33 5.64 -4.07
CA ALA A 62 6.27 5.96 -5.13
C ALA A 62 6.54 4.68 -5.89
N PHE A 63 6.85 4.81 -7.18
CA PHE A 63 7.22 3.61 -7.92
C PHE A 63 8.10 3.98 -9.11
N ALA A 64 8.82 2.99 -9.59
CA ALA A 64 9.61 3.15 -10.80
C ALA A 64 9.58 1.82 -11.54
N GLU A 65 9.28 1.87 -12.82
CA GLU A 65 9.37 0.70 -13.66
C GLU A 65 10.82 0.60 -14.09
N LEU A 66 11.45 -0.53 -13.82
CA LEU A 66 12.87 -0.68 -14.08
C LEU A 66 13.16 -1.42 -15.37
N GLY A 67 12.22 -2.19 -15.86
CA GLY A 67 12.44 -2.90 -17.11
C GLY A 67 11.32 -3.88 -17.39
N SER A 68 11.46 -4.61 -18.46
CA SER A 68 10.50 -5.64 -18.82
C SER A 68 11.21 -6.78 -19.48
N ILE A 69 10.62 -7.95 -19.38
CA ILE A 69 11.16 -9.14 -20.02
C ILE A 69 10.03 -10.13 -20.20
N ALA A 70 9.95 -10.67 -21.40
CA ALA A 70 9.01 -11.76 -21.70
C ALA A 70 7.57 -11.45 -21.30
N GLY A 71 7.14 -10.24 -21.56
CA GLY A 71 5.75 -9.88 -21.30
C GLY A 71 5.44 -9.46 -19.88
N VAL A 72 6.45 -9.28 -19.04
CA VAL A 72 6.20 -8.77 -17.70
C VAL A 72 7.07 -7.55 -17.46
N ASP A 73 6.56 -6.65 -16.65
CA ASP A 73 7.29 -5.49 -16.21
C ASP A 73 7.76 -5.71 -14.79
N TYR A 74 8.90 -5.17 -14.43
CA TYR A 74 9.37 -5.25 -13.06
C TYR A 74 9.84 -3.88 -12.60
N GLY A 75 9.72 -3.65 -11.32
CA GLY A 75 10.10 -2.37 -10.78
C GLY A 75 10.00 -2.35 -9.27
N LEU A 76 10.04 -1.15 -8.73
CA LEU A 76 9.99 -0.93 -7.30
C LEU A 76 8.80 -0.06 -6.96
N TRP A 77 8.24 -0.32 -5.80
CA TRP A 77 7.13 0.45 -5.26
C TRP A 77 7.34 0.59 -3.77
N GLU A 78 6.99 1.71 -3.22
CA GLU A 78 7.08 1.84 -1.77
C GLU A 78 5.96 2.72 -1.24
N MET A 79 5.68 2.55 0.03
CA MET A 79 4.58 3.24 0.68
C MET A 79 5.04 3.73 2.04
N SER A 80 4.64 4.94 2.39
CA SER A 80 4.98 5.51 3.68
C SER A 80 4.15 4.89 4.79
N VAL A 81 4.44 5.26 6.03
CA VAL A 81 3.59 4.89 7.14
C VAL A 81 2.19 5.42 6.85
N GLY A 82 1.19 4.65 7.20
CA GLY A 82 -0.18 5.05 7.00
C GLY A 82 -1.01 3.93 6.45
N ALA A 83 -2.15 4.28 5.89
CA ALA A 83 -3.08 3.30 5.39
C ALA A 83 -3.60 3.71 4.03
N MET A 84 -3.98 2.71 3.24
CA MET A 84 -4.44 2.94 1.89
C MET A 84 -5.25 1.75 1.45
N ARG A 85 -6.34 1.98 0.71
CA ARG A 85 -7.03 0.85 0.08
C ARG A 85 -6.70 0.85 -1.39
N ASP A 86 -6.84 -0.30 -2.00
CA ASP A 86 -6.43 -0.44 -3.40
C ASP A 86 -7.26 -1.51 -4.09
N ILE A 87 -7.26 -1.46 -5.40
CA ILE A 87 -7.82 -2.52 -6.21
C ILE A 87 -6.64 -3.02 -7.01
N GLU A 88 -6.31 -4.27 -6.83
CA GLU A 88 -5.05 -4.78 -7.32
C GLU A 88 -5.12 -5.26 -8.76
N GLY A 89 -3.98 -5.24 -9.42
CA GLY A 89 -3.84 -5.94 -10.68
C GLY A 89 -3.09 -7.24 -10.44
N GLU A 90 -2.86 -7.96 -11.50
CA GLU A 90 -2.09 -9.19 -11.43
C GLU A 90 -0.65 -8.85 -11.08
N GLU A 91 -0.12 -9.46 -10.05
CA GLU A 91 1.21 -9.05 -9.58
C GLU A 91 1.79 -10.09 -8.65
N VAL A 92 3.10 -10.23 -8.66
CA VAL A 92 3.79 -10.90 -7.57
C VAL A 92 4.81 -9.89 -7.06
N PHE A 93 5.02 -9.85 -5.75
CA PHE A 93 6.03 -8.93 -5.24
C PHE A 93 6.79 -9.54 -4.07
N LEU A 94 7.97 -9.02 -3.87
CA LEU A 94 8.84 -9.39 -2.78
C LEU A 94 9.11 -8.15 -1.94
N VAL A 95 8.81 -8.22 -0.64
CA VAL A 95 9.09 -7.10 0.24
C VAL A 95 10.58 -7.06 0.53
N ILE A 96 11.20 -5.90 0.37
CA ILE A 96 12.63 -5.76 0.60
C ILE A 96 12.93 -4.83 1.76
N ALA A 97 11.96 -4.04 2.23
CA ALA A 97 12.17 -3.17 3.38
C ALA A 97 10.83 -2.84 3.99
N GLY A 98 10.80 -2.57 5.29
CA GLY A 98 9.61 -2.13 5.98
C GLY A 98 8.72 -3.28 6.42
N THR A 99 7.69 -2.95 7.20
CA THR A 99 6.74 -3.95 7.67
C THR A 99 5.34 -3.37 7.58
N GLY A 100 4.37 -4.26 7.55
CA GLY A 100 2.98 -3.84 7.50
C GLY A 100 2.07 -5.02 7.38
N ARG A 101 0.85 -4.76 6.92
CA ARG A 101 -0.18 -5.78 6.84
C ARG A 101 -1.10 -5.46 5.68
N ILE A 102 -1.61 -6.49 5.03
CA ILE A 102 -2.65 -6.32 4.02
C ILE A 102 -3.89 -7.05 4.51
N ASP A 103 -5.02 -6.33 4.53
CA ASP A 103 -6.32 -6.94 4.78
C ASP A 103 -7.01 -7.07 3.44
N PHE A 104 -7.80 -8.12 3.29
CA PHE A 104 -8.47 -8.40 2.02
C PHE A 104 -9.97 -8.25 2.18
N ASP A 105 -10.56 -7.38 1.37
CA ASP A 105 -11.99 -7.14 1.42
C ASP A 105 -12.74 -7.99 0.39
N ASP A 106 -12.12 -8.25 -0.75
CA ASP A 106 -12.79 -9.00 -1.79
C ASP A 106 -11.73 -9.64 -2.69
N PRO A 107 -11.62 -10.95 -2.72
CA PRO A 107 -12.38 -11.87 -1.89
C PRO A 107 -11.86 -11.82 -0.47
N GLU A 108 -12.75 -12.03 0.47
CA GLU A 108 -12.39 -11.97 1.86
C GLU A 108 -11.47 -13.12 2.20
N GLN A 109 -10.41 -12.84 2.88
CA GLN A 109 -9.49 -13.87 3.33
C GLN A 109 -8.67 -13.30 4.48
N SER A 110 -7.90 -14.15 5.12
CA SER A 110 -7.11 -13.73 6.27
C SER A 110 -6.10 -12.67 5.88
N SER A 111 -5.87 -11.76 6.80
CA SER A 111 -4.82 -10.76 6.60
C SER A 111 -3.46 -11.41 6.52
N ILE A 112 -2.54 -10.76 5.85
CA ILE A 112 -1.17 -11.23 5.82
C ILE A 112 -0.25 -10.17 6.36
N GLU A 113 0.81 -10.61 7.02
CA GLU A 113 1.82 -9.72 7.54
C GLU A 113 2.93 -9.59 6.54
N LEU A 114 3.48 -8.39 6.44
CA LEU A 114 4.54 -8.12 5.48
C LEU A 114 5.82 -7.77 6.21
N ALA A 115 6.91 -8.36 5.79
CA ALA A 115 8.23 -8.08 6.33
C ALA A 115 9.24 -8.37 5.24
N PRO A 116 10.46 -7.88 5.36
CA PRO A 116 11.45 -8.18 4.33
C PRO A 116 11.55 -9.67 4.09
N GLY A 117 11.45 -10.08 2.86
CA GLY A 117 11.44 -11.48 2.48
C GLY A 117 10.07 -12.04 2.18
N SER A 118 8.99 -11.31 2.46
CA SER A 118 7.64 -11.80 2.16
C SER A 118 7.42 -11.78 0.65
N LEU A 119 7.00 -12.91 0.10
CA LEU A 119 6.67 -13.01 -1.31
C LEU A 119 5.16 -13.18 -1.42
N VAL A 120 4.52 -12.31 -2.16
CA VAL A 120 3.06 -12.23 -2.19
C VAL A 120 2.56 -12.24 -3.61
N ARG A 121 1.50 -12.97 -3.87
CA ARG A 121 0.83 -13.02 -5.16
C ARG A 121 -0.52 -12.34 -5.04
N LEU A 122 -0.74 -11.31 -5.84
CA LEU A 122 -2.03 -10.64 -5.89
C LEU A 122 -2.67 -10.90 -7.23
N THR A 123 -3.99 -11.04 -7.26
CA THR A 123 -4.67 -11.28 -8.52
C THR A 123 -5.53 -10.09 -8.88
N ASP A 124 -5.81 -9.98 -10.17
CA ASP A 124 -6.52 -8.85 -10.70
C ASP A 124 -7.89 -8.69 -10.03
N GLY A 125 -8.20 -7.49 -9.60
CA GLY A 125 -9.49 -7.18 -9.01
C GLY A 125 -9.60 -7.34 -7.52
N MET A 126 -8.57 -7.86 -6.86
CA MET A 126 -8.61 -7.97 -5.41
C MET A 126 -8.76 -6.61 -4.78
N LYS A 127 -9.62 -6.50 -3.78
CA LYS A 127 -9.77 -5.26 -3.03
C LYS A 127 -9.07 -5.41 -1.71
N THR A 128 -8.13 -4.52 -1.44
CA THR A 128 -7.22 -4.66 -0.32
C THR A 128 -7.14 -3.38 0.48
N ARG A 129 -6.66 -3.50 1.71
CA ARG A 129 -6.30 -2.36 2.54
C ARG A 129 -4.91 -2.63 3.08
N TRP A 130 -4.04 -1.65 2.92
CA TRP A 130 -2.65 -1.75 3.31
C TRP A 130 -2.40 -0.87 4.52
N TYR A 131 -1.71 -1.42 5.50
CA TYR A 131 -1.36 -0.67 6.72
C TYR A 131 0.12 -0.84 6.92
N ILE A 132 0.86 0.26 6.87
CA ILE A 132 2.31 0.23 7.00
C ILE A 132 2.70 0.83 8.33
N ASP A 133 3.42 0.08 9.16
CA ASP A 133 3.80 0.56 10.47
C ASP A 133 5.30 0.83 10.57
N ASP A 134 6.13 0.27 9.72
CA ASP A 134 7.55 0.60 9.71
C ASP A 134 7.91 0.90 8.28
N ALA A 135 8.19 2.14 7.99
CA ALA A 135 8.29 2.62 6.63
C ALA A 135 9.68 3.01 6.22
N PRO A 136 9.86 3.09 4.95
CA PRO A 136 8.86 2.78 3.93
C PRO A 136 8.78 1.30 3.71
N LEU A 137 7.60 0.82 3.38
CA LEU A 137 7.50 -0.56 2.91
C LEU A 137 7.85 -0.54 1.45
N ARG A 138 8.91 -1.20 1.09
CA ARG A 138 9.41 -1.20 -0.29
C ARG A 138 9.34 -2.61 -0.83
N LYS A 139 8.86 -2.73 -2.06
CA LYS A 139 8.73 -4.05 -2.68
C LYS A 139 9.25 -4.02 -4.10
N LEU A 140 9.73 -5.16 -4.55
CA LEU A 140 10.05 -5.41 -5.96
C LEU A 140 8.82 -6.08 -6.56
N PHE A 141 8.23 -5.47 -7.58
CA PHE A 141 7.03 -6.06 -8.18
C PHE A 141 7.31 -6.57 -9.57
N ILE A 142 6.54 -7.57 -9.96
CA ILE A 142 6.56 -8.14 -11.31
C ILE A 142 5.10 -8.27 -11.72
N SER A 143 4.74 -7.68 -12.82
CA SER A 143 3.36 -7.71 -13.28
C SER A 143 3.30 -7.79 -14.79
N PRO A 144 2.21 -8.29 -15.37
CA PRO A 144 2.13 -8.38 -16.83
C PRO A 144 2.18 -6.99 -17.44
N THR A 145 2.85 -6.91 -18.56
CA THR A 145 2.92 -5.67 -19.31
C THR A 145 1.54 -5.36 -19.85
N GLU A 146 1.11 -4.12 -19.69
CA GLU A 146 -0.18 -3.76 -20.20
C GLU A 146 -0.12 -3.38 -21.63
N GLU A 147 -1.17 -3.65 -22.38
CA GLU A 147 -1.15 -3.34 -23.78
C GLU A 147 -1.60 -1.97 -24.11
#